data_eaf8a10f768a8786cf61348ba0131be8
#
_entry.id   eaf8a10f768a8786cf61348ba0131be8
#
_cell.length_a   1.000
_cell.length_b   1.000
_cell.length_c   1.000
_cell.angle_alpha   90.00
_cell.angle_beta   90.00
_cell.angle_gamma   90.00
#
_symmetry.space_group_name_H-M   'P 1'
#
loop_
_entity.id
_entity.type
_entity.pdbx_description
1 polymer ?
#
loop_
_entity_poly.entity_id
_entity_poly.type
_entity_poly.pdbx_seq_one_letter_code
_entity_poly.pdbx_strand_id
1 'polypeptide(L)'
;MKLIFERSRPGRGNGLLPSLDVPAAPLPEKYRRKTAPRLPELGESDLSRHYQALARRAFGVCDGFYPLGSCTMKYNPKLGEEAAALPGFTGLHPLQPAHTVQGAQAVLNRTEHLLCEITGMDAVTLQPAAGAHGEFLGLLLIKAYHHSRGDTGRTVILVPDSAHGTNPASAAMAGFTVKNIPSTPEGLVDLEALRAACGPDTAGLMLTNPQHRGALRERHPGAHRPRPRRRGPRLLRRGQPQRHHGGGPAGRHGLRRVPPQPPQDLRHPPRPAAARAAVRWGASRFWPPSCPVPPCVATAESTPSARCGPSTPTSWWSSRPWAYLLRLGNTGVAEAAHTAVLNANYLKRKLEEAGYTAAFPGLCMHEFVLTLEELKKETGVSALDVAKAMLDAGIHPPTMYFPLIVHEALMFEPTETESPETLDEAAAVLAEILRRAKEEPEALHAAPASTPVGRPDETAAARRPVVRYAFPED
;
A
#
# COMPACT_ATOMS: atom_id res chain seq x y z
N MET A 1 -12.43 21.20 -21.38
CA MET A 1 -11.44 22.17 -20.85
C MET A 1 -10.37 22.36 -21.91
N LYS A 2 -9.94 23.61 -22.20
CA LYS A 2 -8.84 23.84 -23.16
C LYS A 2 -7.51 23.38 -22.58
N LEU A 3 -6.70 22.69 -23.40
CA LEU A 3 -5.34 22.32 -23.05
C LEU A 3 -4.41 23.53 -23.04
N ILE A 4 -3.26 23.42 -22.43
CA ILE A 4 -2.27 24.53 -22.36
C ILE A 4 -1.82 24.97 -23.76
N PHE A 5 -1.69 24.03 -24.71
CA PHE A 5 -1.33 24.32 -26.10
C PHE A 5 -2.41 25.16 -26.82
N GLU A 6 -3.70 24.92 -26.53
CA GLU A 6 -4.82 25.69 -27.08
C GLU A 6 -4.97 27.07 -26.46
N ARG A 7 -4.36 27.29 -25.28
CA ARG A 7 -4.31 28.57 -24.57
C ARG A 7 -3.10 29.40 -24.95
N SER A 8 -2.08 28.76 -25.50
CA SER A 8 -0.81 29.41 -25.89
C SER A 8 -1.03 30.61 -26.83
N ARG A 9 -0.28 31.65 -26.62
CA ARG A 9 -0.21 32.84 -27.50
C ARG A 9 1.22 33.27 -27.60
N PRO A 10 1.78 33.45 -28.81
CA PRO A 10 3.14 33.94 -29.00
C PRO A 10 3.43 35.23 -28.21
N GLY A 11 4.59 35.29 -27.59
CA GLY A 11 5.03 36.42 -26.79
C GLY A 11 4.51 36.45 -25.34
N ARG A 12 3.73 35.47 -24.88
CA ARG A 12 3.27 35.37 -23.49
C ARG A 12 4.22 34.55 -22.61
N GLY A 13 5.53 34.72 -22.78
CA GLY A 13 6.49 34.11 -21.86
C GLY A 13 6.38 34.67 -20.43
N ASN A 14 6.69 33.91 -19.43
CA ASN A 14 6.56 34.29 -18.02
C ASN A 14 7.89 34.73 -17.37
N GLY A 15 9.01 34.63 -18.06
CA GLY A 15 10.33 35.10 -17.56
C GLY A 15 10.77 34.47 -16.21
N LEU A 16 10.15 33.34 -15.78
CA LEU A 16 10.44 32.73 -14.50
C LEU A 16 11.76 31.94 -14.45
N LEU A 17 12.38 31.69 -15.61
CA LEU A 17 13.67 31.04 -15.64
C LEU A 17 14.75 32.05 -15.21
N PRO A 18 15.61 31.72 -14.25
CA PRO A 18 16.71 32.55 -13.85
C PRO A 18 17.69 32.72 -15.01
N SER A 19 18.40 33.83 -15.02
CA SER A 19 19.53 34.04 -15.93
C SER A 19 20.59 32.96 -15.67
N LEU A 20 21.31 32.55 -16.72
CA LEU A 20 22.46 31.68 -16.57
C LEU A 20 23.53 32.39 -15.73
N ASP A 21 23.99 31.72 -14.69
CA ASP A 21 25.11 32.14 -13.83
C ASP A 21 26.45 31.57 -14.29
N VAL A 22 26.45 30.80 -15.38
CA VAL A 22 27.63 30.22 -16.03
C VAL A 22 27.64 30.57 -17.51
N PRO A 23 28.81 30.60 -18.17
CA PRO A 23 28.89 30.80 -19.62
C PRO A 23 28.10 29.75 -20.39
N ALA A 24 27.32 30.20 -21.37
CA ALA A 24 26.57 29.28 -22.22
C ALA A 24 27.57 28.49 -23.12
N ALA A 25 27.53 27.16 -23.00
CA ALA A 25 28.26 26.26 -23.87
C ALA A 25 27.35 25.81 -25.03
N PRO A 26 27.65 26.13 -26.29
CA PRO A 26 26.83 25.69 -27.42
C PRO A 26 26.95 24.19 -27.58
N LEU A 27 25.81 23.50 -27.73
CA LEU A 27 25.81 22.09 -28.07
C LEU A 27 26.44 21.87 -29.46
N PRO A 28 27.24 20.79 -29.64
CA PRO A 28 27.71 20.39 -30.97
C PRO A 28 26.56 20.27 -31.96
N GLU A 29 26.76 20.69 -33.21
CA GLU A 29 25.70 20.78 -34.21
C GLU A 29 24.94 19.44 -34.41
N LYS A 30 25.65 18.33 -34.37
CA LYS A 30 25.07 16.97 -34.47
C LYS A 30 24.02 16.65 -33.40
N TYR A 31 24.01 17.33 -32.27
CA TYR A 31 23.06 17.19 -31.19
C TYR A 31 22.03 18.30 -31.09
N ARG A 32 22.17 19.35 -31.96
CA ARG A 32 21.23 20.48 -31.99
C ARG A 32 19.94 20.04 -32.73
N ARG A 33 18.81 20.47 -32.18
CA ARG A 33 17.53 20.34 -32.88
C ARG A 33 17.54 21.26 -34.11
N LYS A 34 17.01 20.81 -35.25
CA LYS A 34 16.85 21.63 -36.47
C LYS A 34 15.74 22.68 -36.27
N THR A 35 14.73 22.39 -35.48
CA THR A 35 13.62 23.27 -35.16
C THR A 35 13.45 23.41 -33.65
N ALA A 36 13.06 24.59 -33.18
CA ALA A 36 12.74 24.80 -31.78
C ALA A 36 11.51 23.92 -31.35
N PRO A 37 11.48 23.41 -30.12
CA PRO A 37 10.29 22.73 -29.64
C PRO A 37 9.12 23.72 -29.55
N ARG A 38 7.94 23.29 -29.98
CA ARG A 38 6.71 24.11 -29.87
C ARG A 38 6.19 24.04 -28.44
N LEU A 39 6.81 24.78 -27.54
CA LEU A 39 6.38 24.90 -26.14
C LEU A 39 5.24 25.92 -26.04
N PRO A 40 4.27 25.70 -25.13
CA PRO A 40 3.19 26.66 -24.93
C PRO A 40 3.71 27.93 -24.24
N GLU A 41 3.33 29.07 -24.76
CA GLU A 41 3.63 30.38 -24.21
C GLU A 41 2.42 30.92 -23.45
N LEU A 42 2.52 30.98 -22.12
CA LEU A 42 1.46 31.33 -21.18
C LEU A 42 2.00 32.24 -20.08
N GLY A 43 1.19 33.17 -19.63
CA GLY A 43 1.45 33.89 -18.39
C GLY A 43 1.33 32.99 -17.17
N GLU A 44 2.02 33.29 -16.08
CA GLU A 44 2.02 32.53 -14.83
C GLU A 44 0.60 32.30 -14.29
N SER A 45 -0.23 33.34 -14.30
CA SER A 45 -1.60 33.26 -13.81
C SER A 45 -2.47 32.30 -14.63
N ASP A 46 -2.29 32.25 -15.95
CA ASP A 46 -3.03 31.32 -16.83
C ASP A 46 -2.57 29.87 -16.60
N LEU A 47 -1.28 29.68 -16.41
CA LEU A 47 -0.70 28.37 -16.10
C LEU A 47 -1.19 27.87 -14.74
N SER A 48 -1.13 28.72 -13.71
CA SER A 48 -1.62 28.39 -12.36
C SER A 48 -3.11 28.04 -12.38
N ARG A 49 -3.94 28.85 -13.04
CA ARG A 49 -5.40 28.58 -13.17
C ARG A 49 -5.68 27.28 -13.92
N HIS A 50 -4.87 26.95 -14.93
CA HIS A 50 -5.04 25.70 -15.68
C HIS A 50 -4.81 24.49 -14.77
N TYR A 51 -3.69 24.46 -14.03
CA TYR A 51 -3.39 23.33 -13.14
C TYR A 51 -4.31 23.28 -11.92
N GLN A 52 -4.76 24.40 -11.39
CA GLN A 52 -5.78 24.43 -10.36
C GLN A 52 -7.12 23.86 -10.86
N ALA A 53 -7.50 24.15 -12.09
CA ALA A 53 -8.70 23.58 -12.69
C ALA A 53 -8.59 22.08 -12.93
N LEU A 54 -7.39 21.57 -13.22
CA LEU A 54 -7.12 20.12 -13.30
C LEU A 54 -7.16 19.46 -11.91
N ALA A 55 -6.51 20.08 -10.92
CA ALA A 55 -6.47 19.55 -9.56
C ALA A 55 -7.86 19.40 -8.96
N ARG A 56 -8.77 20.34 -9.20
CA ARG A 56 -10.18 20.29 -8.75
C ARG A 56 -11.00 19.17 -9.39
N ARG A 57 -10.49 18.51 -10.42
CA ARG A 57 -11.16 17.37 -11.08
C ARG A 57 -10.67 16.04 -10.52
N ALA A 58 -9.60 16.03 -9.73
CA ALA A 58 -9.07 14.85 -9.06
C ALA A 58 -9.68 14.77 -7.67
N PHE A 59 -10.15 13.58 -7.30
CA PHE A 59 -10.66 13.29 -5.96
C PHE A 59 -9.49 12.77 -5.10
N GLY A 60 -9.26 13.40 -3.96
CA GLY A 60 -8.23 13.01 -3.00
C GLY A 60 -8.81 12.67 -1.64
N VAL A 61 -7.98 12.18 -0.74
CA VAL A 61 -8.37 11.79 0.62
C VAL A 61 -8.85 12.95 1.51
N CYS A 62 -8.64 14.20 1.06
CA CYS A 62 -9.13 15.39 1.74
C CYS A 62 -10.48 15.88 1.20
N ASP A 63 -10.98 15.29 0.11
CA ASP A 63 -12.22 15.72 -0.53
C ASP A 63 -13.43 14.95 -0.01
N GLY A 64 -13.25 13.78 0.59
CA GLY A 64 -14.32 12.96 1.15
C GLY A 64 -13.88 11.54 1.47
N PHE A 65 -14.85 10.68 1.72
CA PHE A 65 -14.61 9.29 2.07
C PHE A 65 -13.87 8.53 0.97
N TYR A 66 -12.77 7.86 1.35
CA TYR A 66 -11.84 7.22 0.43
C TYR A 66 -11.55 5.76 0.85
N PRO A 67 -12.47 4.83 0.66
CA PRO A 67 -12.41 3.48 1.24
C PRO A 67 -11.59 2.47 0.43
N LEU A 68 -10.61 2.89 -0.35
CA LEU A 68 -9.81 1.99 -1.19
C LEU A 68 -9.12 0.92 -0.36
N GLY A 69 -9.47 -0.34 -0.56
CA GLY A 69 -8.88 -1.50 0.12
C GLY A 69 -7.62 -2.02 -0.58
N SER A 70 -7.07 -3.11 -0.07
CA SER A 70 -5.82 -3.78 -0.44
C SER A 70 -4.53 -3.00 -0.16
N CYS A 71 -4.58 -1.70 0.04
CA CYS A 71 -3.48 -0.90 0.58
C CYS A 71 -4.02 0.37 1.23
N THR A 72 -3.46 0.71 2.38
CA THR A 72 -3.83 1.92 3.13
C THR A 72 -3.35 3.16 2.37
N MET A 73 -4.26 3.83 1.68
CA MET A 73 -4.04 5.01 0.83
C MET A 73 -4.82 6.22 1.36
N LYS A 74 -4.87 6.36 2.69
CA LYS A 74 -5.73 7.33 3.35
C LYS A 74 -4.96 8.56 3.81
N TYR A 75 -5.63 9.35 4.65
CA TYR A 75 -5.13 10.62 5.15
C TYR A 75 -3.77 10.49 5.83
N ASN A 76 -2.85 11.36 5.47
CA ASN A 76 -1.59 11.58 6.17
C ASN A 76 -1.67 12.88 6.96
N PRO A 77 -1.22 12.91 8.23
CA PRO A 77 -1.14 14.15 8.99
C PRO A 77 -0.31 15.20 8.24
N LYS A 78 -0.86 16.42 8.11
CA LYS A 78 -0.15 17.55 7.45
C LYS A 78 1.20 17.85 8.09
N LEU A 79 1.35 17.60 9.40
CA LEU A 79 2.62 17.66 10.11
C LEU A 79 3.74 16.85 9.42
N GLY A 80 3.40 15.68 8.85
CA GLY A 80 4.37 14.87 8.11
C GLY A 80 4.88 15.56 6.84
N GLU A 81 3.99 16.26 6.12
CA GLU A 81 4.35 17.05 4.95
C GLU A 81 5.20 18.28 5.33
N GLU A 82 4.80 18.99 6.39
CA GLU A 82 5.55 20.13 6.92
C GLU A 82 6.95 19.72 7.38
N ALA A 83 7.06 18.61 8.11
CA ALA A 83 8.36 18.08 8.52
C ALA A 83 9.23 17.69 7.32
N ALA A 84 8.65 17.11 6.29
CA ALA A 84 9.37 16.73 5.07
C ALA A 84 9.83 17.95 4.25
N ALA A 85 9.09 19.05 4.32
CA ALA A 85 9.40 20.31 3.62
C ALA A 85 10.49 21.15 4.30
N LEU A 86 10.94 20.80 5.51
CA LEU A 86 11.99 21.55 6.20
C LEU A 86 13.27 21.62 5.35
N PRO A 87 13.91 22.81 5.23
CA PRO A 87 15.10 22.98 4.42
C PRO A 87 16.24 22.04 4.77
N GLY A 88 16.36 21.66 6.05
CA GLY A 88 17.34 20.68 6.52
C GLY A 88 17.16 19.26 5.94
N PHE A 89 16.01 18.95 5.33
CA PHE A 89 15.78 17.71 4.60
C PHE A 89 15.75 17.92 3.09
N THR A 90 15.07 18.96 2.61
CA THR A 90 14.88 19.21 1.17
C THR A 90 16.14 19.70 0.49
N GLY A 91 17.03 20.40 1.21
CA GLY A 91 18.29 20.93 0.69
C GLY A 91 19.44 19.91 0.67
N LEU A 92 19.21 18.64 1.01
CA LEU A 92 20.24 17.61 1.03
C LEU A 92 20.32 16.82 -0.28
N HIS A 93 21.56 16.57 -0.72
CA HIS A 93 21.80 15.66 -1.83
C HIS A 93 22.03 14.23 -1.30
N PRO A 94 21.45 13.17 -1.91
CA PRO A 94 21.57 11.80 -1.44
C PRO A 94 23.00 11.26 -1.36
N LEU A 95 23.91 11.76 -2.20
CA LEU A 95 25.32 11.37 -2.24
C LEU A 95 26.23 12.33 -1.45
N GLN A 96 25.67 13.23 -0.68
CA GLN A 96 26.43 14.16 0.17
C GLN A 96 27.22 13.38 1.22
N PRO A 97 28.45 13.80 1.59
CA PRO A 97 29.29 13.12 2.56
C PRO A 97 28.56 12.92 3.90
N ALA A 98 28.69 11.73 4.50
CA ALA A 98 27.95 11.34 5.68
C ALA A 98 28.08 12.31 6.87
N HIS A 99 29.26 12.92 7.05
CA HIS A 99 29.50 13.86 8.15
C HIS A 99 28.69 15.18 8.01
N THR A 100 28.18 15.51 6.83
CA THR A 100 27.37 16.70 6.58
C THR A 100 25.87 16.47 6.73
N VAL A 101 25.43 15.21 6.89
CA VAL A 101 24.01 14.81 6.90
C VAL A 101 23.61 14.02 8.15
N GLN A 102 24.28 14.25 9.27
CA GLN A 102 24.10 13.49 10.51
C GLN A 102 22.66 13.51 11.04
N GLY A 103 21.95 14.64 10.92
CA GLY A 103 20.55 14.76 11.31
C GLY A 103 19.63 13.84 10.48
N ALA A 104 19.83 13.80 9.17
CA ALA A 104 19.06 12.92 8.28
C ALA A 104 19.36 11.43 8.57
N GLN A 105 20.61 11.07 8.80
CA GLN A 105 21.00 9.71 9.20
C GLN A 105 20.37 9.31 10.54
N ALA A 106 20.31 10.24 11.50
CA ALA A 106 19.67 9.98 12.78
C ALA A 106 18.17 9.69 12.62
N VAL A 107 17.46 10.40 11.73
CA VAL A 107 16.06 10.13 11.42
C VAL A 107 15.89 8.76 10.79
N LEU A 108 16.73 8.37 9.83
CA LEU A 108 16.72 7.04 9.22
C LEU A 108 16.91 5.94 10.26
N ASN A 109 17.96 6.03 11.04
CA ASN A 109 18.30 5.02 12.06
C ASN A 109 17.20 4.88 13.12
N ARG A 110 16.63 6.00 13.57
CA ARG A 110 15.53 5.99 14.55
C ARG A 110 14.25 5.40 13.96
N THR A 111 13.96 5.68 12.69
CA THR A 111 12.80 5.11 11.98
C THR A 111 12.96 3.60 11.84
N GLU A 112 14.12 3.11 11.43
CA GLU A 112 14.43 1.68 11.38
C GLU A 112 14.25 1.02 12.75
N HIS A 113 14.80 1.64 13.81
CA HIS A 113 14.67 1.11 15.16
C HIS A 113 13.22 1.00 15.63
N LEU A 114 12.41 2.05 15.43
CA LEU A 114 10.97 2.01 15.77
C LEU A 114 10.23 0.95 14.98
N LEU A 115 10.51 0.81 13.69
CA LEU A 115 9.91 -0.23 12.87
C LEU A 115 10.32 -1.63 13.33
N CYS A 116 11.56 -1.85 13.73
CA CYS A 116 12.00 -3.11 14.34
C CYS A 116 11.23 -3.41 15.62
N GLU A 117 11.01 -2.40 16.47
CA GLU A 117 10.23 -2.56 17.70
C GLU A 117 8.76 -2.89 17.43
N ILE A 118 8.11 -2.17 16.52
CA ILE A 118 6.70 -2.35 16.17
C ILE A 118 6.47 -3.71 15.51
N THR A 119 7.32 -4.11 14.59
CA THR A 119 7.16 -5.34 13.80
C THR A 119 7.74 -6.57 14.48
N GLY A 120 8.59 -6.40 15.48
CA GLY A 120 9.35 -7.49 16.13
C GLY A 120 10.45 -8.06 15.23
N MET A 121 10.89 -7.31 14.20
CA MET A 121 11.98 -7.67 13.34
C MET A 121 13.33 -7.34 13.99
N ASP A 122 14.37 -8.09 13.61
CA ASP A 122 15.74 -7.81 14.05
C ASP A 122 16.38 -6.67 13.23
N ALA A 123 15.99 -6.52 11.97
CA ALA A 123 16.42 -5.45 11.08
C ALA A 123 15.31 -5.07 10.08
N VAL A 124 15.34 -3.84 9.62
CA VAL A 124 14.43 -3.27 8.60
C VAL A 124 15.26 -2.45 7.64
N THR A 125 14.86 -2.37 6.39
CA THR A 125 15.46 -1.45 5.42
C THR A 125 14.43 -0.44 4.91
N LEU A 126 14.87 0.79 4.69
CA LEU A 126 14.08 1.90 4.16
C LEU A 126 14.31 2.13 2.65
N GLN A 127 15.05 1.27 1.97
CA GLN A 127 15.38 1.41 0.54
C GLN A 127 14.19 1.32 -0.41
N PRO A 128 13.19 0.42 -0.20
CA PRO A 128 12.08 0.28 -1.12
C PRO A 128 11.26 1.56 -1.28
N ALA A 129 11.02 1.96 -2.53
CA ALA A 129 10.22 3.14 -2.86
C ALA A 129 8.70 2.86 -2.91
N ALA A 130 8.28 1.58 -2.96
CA ALA A 130 6.89 1.16 -3.02
C ALA A 130 6.68 -0.21 -2.35
N GLY A 131 5.40 -0.61 -2.12
CA GLY A 131 5.07 -1.94 -1.58
C GLY A 131 5.65 -3.07 -2.43
N ALA A 132 5.45 -3.01 -3.74
CA ALA A 132 6.00 -4.00 -4.67
C ALA A 132 7.54 -4.08 -4.64
N HIS A 133 8.24 -2.96 -4.41
CA HIS A 133 9.69 -2.98 -4.22
C HIS A 133 10.10 -3.68 -2.92
N GLY A 134 9.28 -3.59 -1.87
CA GLY A 134 9.49 -4.34 -0.63
C GLY A 134 9.34 -5.85 -0.85
N GLU A 135 8.32 -6.27 -1.58
CA GLU A 135 8.12 -7.66 -1.99
C GLU A 135 9.31 -8.17 -2.81
N PHE A 136 9.70 -7.41 -3.83
CA PHE A 136 10.83 -7.73 -4.70
C PHE A 136 12.15 -7.83 -3.92
N LEU A 137 12.43 -6.87 -3.04
CA LEU A 137 13.62 -6.92 -2.20
C LEU A 137 13.61 -8.14 -1.28
N GLY A 138 12.47 -8.48 -0.70
CA GLY A 138 12.31 -9.69 0.10
C GLY A 138 12.67 -10.95 -0.68
N LEU A 139 12.24 -11.04 -1.92
CA LEU A 139 12.58 -12.16 -2.80
C LEU A 139 14.06 -12.19 -3.19
N LEU A 140 14.67 -11.03 -3.42
CA LEU A 140 16.12 -10.93 -3.63
C LEU A 140 16.92 -11.40 -2.41
N LEU A 141 16.46 -11.07 -1.19
CA LEU A 141 17.06 -11.57 0.06
C LEU A 141 16.92 -13.09 0.18
N ILE A 142 15.76 -13.67 -0.19
CA ILE A 142 15.57 -15.13 -0.26
C ILE A 142 16.60 -15.75 -1.20
N LYS A 143 16.71 -15.19 -2.40
CA LYS A 143 17.65 -15.67 -3.41
C LYS A 143 19.10 -15.60 -2.93
N ALA A 144 19.50 -14.44 -2.40
CA ALA A 144 20.84 -14.24 -1.87
C ALA A 144 21.17 -15.22 -0.72
N TYR A 145 20.19 -15.47 0.17
CA TYR A 145 20.36 -16.44 1.24
C TYR A 145 20.62 -17.86 0.72
N HIS A 146 19.80 -18.35 -0.20
CA HIS A 146 20.01 -19.69 -0.76
C HIS A 146 21.34 -19.79 -1.51
N HIS A 147 21.69 -18.77 -2.30
CA HIS A 147 22.96 -18.73 -3.02
C HIS A 147 24.17 -18.72 -2.07
N SER A 148 24.12 -17.97 -0.96
CA SER A 148 25.20 -17.92 0.02
C SER A 148 25.46 -19.28 0.71
N ARG A 149 24.50 -20.19 0.65
CA ARG A 149 24.61 -21.55 1.17
C ARG A 149 24.92 -22.60 0.12
N GLY A 150 25.12 -22.18 -1.15
CA GLY A 150 25.33 -23.08 -2.26
C GLY A 150 24.07 -23.80 -2.75
N ASP A 151 22.88 -23.43 -2.23
CA ASP A 151 21.60 -24.07 -2.55
C ASP A 151 20.91 -23.33 -3.71
N THR A 152 21.48 -23.43 -4.90
CA THR A 152 21.02 -22.75 -6.12
C THR A 152 19.83 -23.44 -6.77
N GLY A 153 19.50 -24.67 -6.35
CA GLY A 153 18.36 -25.44 -6.87
C GLY A 153 16.98 -24.95 -6.38
N ARG A 154 16.94 -24.03 -5.40
CA ARG A 154 15.69 -23.49 -4.88
C ARG A 154 15.20 -22.32 -5.72
N THR A 155 14.34 -22.65 -6.67
CA THR A 155 13.87 -21.72 -7.71
C THR A 155 12.37 -21.46 -7.67
N VAL A 156 11.62 -22.12 -6.78
CA VAL A 156 10.16 -22.04 -6.73
C VAL A 156 9.68 -21.20 -5.54
N ILE A 157 8.79 -20.24 -5.81
CA ILE A 157 8.03 -19.51 -4.79
C ILE A 157 6.57 -19.98 -4.81
N LEU A 158 6.05 -20.37 -3.66
CA LEU A 158 4.65 -20.72 -3.47
C LEU A 158 3.83 -19.45 -3.23
N VAL A 159 2.72 -19.29 -3.96
CA VAL A 159 1.86 -18.09 -3.87
C VAL A 159 0.40 -18.53 -3.82
N PRO A 160 -0.40 -18.15 -2.80
CA PRO A 160 -1.84 -18.41 -2.80
C PRO A 160 -2.54 -17.72 -3.98
N ASP A 161 -3.57 -18.32 -4.53
CA ASP A 161 -4.41 -17.77 -5.61
C ASP A 161 -5.16 -16.50 -5.22
N SER A 162 -5.41 -16.31 -3.91
CA SER A 162 -5.98 -15.09 -3.33
C SER A 162 -4.96 -13.96 -3.10
N ALA A 163 -3.69 -14.15 -3.50
CA ALA A 163 -2.66 -13.15 -3.32
C ALA A 163 -2.84 -11.97 -4.28
N HIS A 164 -2.32 -10.80 -3.88
CA HIS A 164 -2.26 -9.64 -4.76
C HIS A 164 -1.42 -9.94 -6.02
N GLY A 165 -1.84 -9.42 -7.17
CA GLY A 165 -1.16 -9.65 -8.46
C GLY A 165 0.32 -9.24 -8.49
N THR A 166 0.76 -8.35 -7.59
CA THR A 166 2.18 -7.99 -7.45
C THR A 166 3.03 -9.15 -6.91
N ASN A 167 2.46 -10.08 -6.16
CA ASN A 167 3.22 -11.16 -5.55
C ASN A 167 3.82 -12.11 -6.61
N PRO A 168 3.04 -12.70 -7.54
CA PRO A 168 3.62 -13.51 -8.60
C PRO A 168 4.50 -12.68 -9.55
N ALA A 169 4.15 -11.42 -9.84
CA ALA A 169 4.96 -10.55 -10.68
C ALA A 169 6.34 -10.27 -10.07
N SER A 170 6.41 -9.95 -8.79
CA SER A 170 7.68 -9.72 -8.07
C SER A 170 8.52 -10.99 -8.01
N ALA A 171 7.91 -12.17 -7.84
CA ALA A 171 8.61 -13.44 -7.85
C ALA A 171 9.24 -13.73 -9.22
N ALA A 172 8.49 -13.52 -10.31
CA ALA A 172 8.99 -13.65 -11.66
C ALA A 172 10.14 -12.67 -11.96
N MET A 173 10.01 -11.40 -11.55
CA MET A 173 11.08 -10.40 -11.68
C MET A 173 12.36 -10.79 -10.93
N ALA A 174 12.23 -11.45 -9.79
CA ALA A 174 13.37 -11.95 -9.02
C ALA A 174 13.99 -13.22 -9.64
N GLY A 175 13.40 -13.75 -10.73
CA GLY A 175 13.86 -14.94 -11.44
C GLY A 175 13.47 -16.23 -10.73
N PHE A 176 12.33 -16.26 -10.03
CA PHE A 176 11.73 -17.45 -9.48
C PHE A 176 10.57 -17.95 -10.35
N THR A 177 10.34 -19.25 -10.33
CA THR A 177 9.11 -19.86 -10.84
C THR A 177 8.02 -19.76 -9.77
N VAL A 178 6.82 -19.37 -10.18
CA VAL A 178 5.67 -19.27 -9.29
C VAL A 178 4.86 -20.56 -9.35
N LYS A 179 4.52 -21.10 -8.17
CA LYS A 179 3.58 -22.22 -8.02
C LYS A 179 2.39 -21.76 -7.21
N ASN A 180 1.22 -21.71 -7.84
CA ASN A 180 -0.01 -21.27 -7.19
C ASN A 180 -0.53 -22.34 -6.23
N ILE A 181 -1.04 -21.91 -5.08
CA ILE A 181 -1.69 -22.73 -4.07
C ILE A 181 -3.16 -22.35 -4.01
N PRO A 182 -4.08 -23.30 -4.19
CA PRO A 182 -5.52 -23.01 -4.15
C PRO A 182 -5.98 -22.57 -2.77
N SER A 183 -7.08 -21.82 -2.75
CA SER A 183 -7.82 -21.47 -1.53
C SER A 183 -8.94 -22.50 -1.30
N THR A 184 -9.30 -22.68 -0.02
CA THR A 184 -10.51 -23.43 0.36
C THR A 184 -11.78 -22.62 0.01
N PRO A 185 -12.98 -23.22 0.04
CA PRO A 185 -14.23 -22.48 -0.15
C PRO A 185 -14.40 -21.30 0.81
N GLU A 186 -13.86 -21.41 2.02
CA GLU A 186 -13.82 -20.31 2.99
C GLU A 186 -12.73 -19.28 2.65
N GLY A 187 -12.03 -19.46 1.51
CA GLY A 187 -10.97 -18.58 1.02
C GLY A 187 -9.68 -18.63 1.86
N LEU A 188 -9.46 -19.65 2.68
CA LEU A 188 -8.18 -19.91 3.36
C LEU A 188 -7.25 -20.65 2.41
N VAL A 189 -5.94 -20.54 2.64
CA VAL A 189 -4.98 -21.35 1.87
C VAL A 189 -5.23 -22.83 2.19
N ASP A 190 -5.38 -23.65 1.16
CA ASP A 190 -5.45 -25.09 1.30
C ASP A 190 -4.10 -25.63 1.80
N LEU A 191 -4.12 -26.15 3.04
CA LEU A 191 -2.90 -26.63 3.70
C LEU A 191 -2.42 -27.97 3.14
N GLU A 192 -3.32 -28.81 2.61
CA GLU A 192 -2.94 -30.07 2.00
C GLU A 192 -2.27 -29.82 0.64
N ALA A 193 -2.86 -28.94 -0.16
CA ALA A 193 -2.24 -28.50 -1.42
C ALA A 193 -0.91 -27.81 -1.17
N LEU A 194 -0.81 -26.97 -0.12
CA LEU A 194 0.45 -26.31 0.26
C LEU A 194 1.52 -27.35 0.64
N ARG A 195 1.17 -28.36 1.43
CA ARG A 195 2.11 -29.44 1.81
C ARG A 195 2.59 -30.23 0.59
N ALA A 196 1.66 -30.58 -0.31
CA ALA A 196 1.96 -31.31 -1.53
C ALA A 196 2.82 -30.48 -2.52
N ALA A 197 2.70 -29.15 -2.47
CA ALA A 197 3.46 -28.24 -3.29
C ALA A 197 4.89 -28.02 -2.83
N CYS A 198 5.17 -28.26 -1.53
CA CYS A 198 6.50 -28.09 -0.96
C CYS A 198 7.47 -29.17 -1.46
N GLY A 199 8.59 -28.76 -2.02
CA GLY A 199 9.63 -29.64 -2.56
C GLY A 199 11.04 -29.15 -2.25
N PRO A 200 12.06 -29.91 -2.66
CA PRO A 200 13.47 -29.52 -2.49
C PRO A 200 13.82 -28.27 -3.29
N ASP A 201 13.06 -27.96 -4.32
CA ASP A 201 13.18 -26.78 -5.18
C ASP A 201 12.48 -25.54 -4.62
N THR A 202 11.72 -25.67 -3.52
CA THR A 202 10.98 -24.57 -2.93
C THR A 202 11.91 -23.60 -2.22
N ALA A 203 11.95 -22.37 -2.69
CA ALA A 203 12.73 -21.28 -2.10
C ALA A 203 11.97 -20.56 -0.98
N GLY A 204 10.65 -20.40 -1.10
CA GLY A 204 9.86 -19.67 -0.11
C GLY A 204 8.36 -19.66 -0.39
N LEU A 205 7.65 -19.00 0.50
CA LEU A 205 6.20 -18.76 0.42
C LEU A 205 5.93 -17.27 0.55
N MET A 206 5.20 -16.68 -0.40
CA MET A 206 4.65 -15.34 -0.28
C MET A 206 3.24 -15.44 0.30
N LEU A 207 3.02 -14.76 1.40
CA LEU A 207 1.76 -14.83 2.12
C LEU A 207 1.39 -13.48 2.72
N THR A 208 0.19 -13.00 2.39
CA THR A 208 -0.40 -11.84 3.06
C THR A 208 -1.13 -12.30 4.33
N ASN A 209 -0.84 -11.68 5.47
CA ASN A 209 -1.49 -11.98 6.74
C ASN A 209 -1.69 -10.71 7.58
N PRO A 210 -2.93 -10.32 7.93
CA PRO A 210 -4.18 -10.92 7.50
C PRO A 210 -4.33 -10.95 5.99
N GLN A 211 -5.22 -11.82 5.50
CA GLN A 211 -5.52 -11.86 4.08
C GLN A 211 -6.30 -10.62 3.66
N HIS A 212 -6.22 -10.24 2.38
CA HIS A 212 -6.95 -9.09 1.79
C HIS A 212 -8.50 -9.17 1.92
N ARG A 213 -9.05 -10.22 2.44
CA ARG A 213 -10.45 -10.36 2.80
C ARG A 213 -10.78 -9.92 4.23
N GLY A 214 -9.81 -9.35 4.95
CA GLY A 214 -9.97 -8.90 6.33
C GLY A 214 -9.99 -10.01 7.38
N ALA A 215 -9.94 -11.30 6.99
CA ALA A 215 -10.02 -12.41 7.94
C ALA A 215 -8.68 -12.69 8.62
N LEU A 216 -8.71 -12.79 9.93
CA LEU A 216 -7.60 -13.33 10.70
C LEU A 216 -7.63 -14.86 10.61
N ARG A 217 -6.50 -15.49 10.34
CA ARG A 217 -6.41 -16.94 10.34
C ARG A 217 -6.50 -17.48 11.77
N GLU A 218 -7.69 -17.88 12.18
CA GLU A 218 -7.92 -18.36 13.53
C GLU A 218 -7.26 -19.71 13.84
N ARG A 219 -6.94 -20.51 12.83
CA ARG A 219 -6.44 -21.88 13.02
C ARG A 219 -5.12 -22.12 12.30
N HIS A 220 -4.07 -21.58 12.87
CA HIS A 220 -2.74 -22.10 12.60
C HIS A 220 -2.14 -22.64 13.91
N PRO A 221 -2.25 -23.92 14.20
CA PRO A 221 -1.52 -24.52 15.31
C PRO A 221 -0.02 -24.38 15.02
N GLY A 222 0.57 -23.30 15.40
CA GLY A 222 2.01 -23.04 15.22
C GLY A 222 2.42 -21.66 14.76
N ALA A 223 1.49 -20.79 14.31
CA ALA A 223 1.84 -19.55 13.65
C ALA A 223 2.53 -18.52 14.52
N HIS A 224 2.38 -18.47 15.78
CA HIS A 224 3.03 -17.49 16.65
C HIS A 224 3.13 -17.93 18.10
N ARG A 225 3.81 -19.05 18.37
CA ARG A 225 4.43 -19.16 19.68
C ARG A 225 5.88 -18.71 19.55
N PRO A 226 6.28 -17.57 20.11
CA PRO A 226 7.70 -17.24 20.18
C PRO A 226 8.39 -18.36 20.94
N ARG A 227 9.44 -18.95 20.33
CA ARG A 227 10.36 -19.80 21.10
C ARG A 227 10.88 -18.96 22.27
N PRO A 228 10.98 -19.51 23.47
CA PRO A 228 11.71 -18.83 24.52
C PRO A 228 13.14 -18.62 24.02
N ARG A 229 13.51 -17.36 23.78
CA ARG A 229 14.90 -16.97 23.45
C ARG A 229 15.78 -17.48 24.58
N ARG A 230 16.82 -18.23 24.26
CA ARG A 230 17.92 -18.49 25.17
C ARG A 230 18.44 -17.14 25.67
N ARG A 231 18.68 -17.07 26.98
CA ARG A 231 18.99 -15.87 27.75
C ARG A 231 20.16 -15.09 27.13
N GLY A 232 19.89 -14.01 26.43
CA GLY A 232 20.79 -12.87 26.33
C GLY A 232 20.41 -11.83 27.39
N PRO A 233 21.27 -10.85 27.73
CA PRO A 233 21.01 -9.90 28.80
C PRO A 233 19.69 -9.19 28.57
N ARG A 234 18.77 -9.34 29.53
CA ARG A 234 17.48 -8.65 29.55
C ARG A 234 17.76 -7.17 29.80
N LEU A 235 17.64 -6.34 28.78
CA LEU A 235 17.32 -4.94 29.00
C LEU A 235 15.92 -4.90 29.56
N LEU A 236 15.83 -4.66 30.87
CA LEU A 236 14.59 -4.41 31.58
C LEU A 236 13.99 -3.11 31.01
N ARG A 237 12.95 -3.22 30.19
CA ARG A 237 12.14 -2.09 29.77
C ARG A 237 11.37 -1.57 30.99
N ARG A 238 11.90 -0.54 31.62
CA ARG A 238 11.10 0.34 32.50
C ARG A 238 10.23 1.19 31.59
N GLY A 239 8.91 1.04 31.71
CA GLY A 239 7.97 2.07 31.26
C GLY A 239 6.89 1.67 30.25
N GLN A 240 6.46 0.41 30.17
CA GLN A 240 5.18 0.12 29.55
C GLN A 240 4.19 -0.34 30.62
N PRO A 241 3.20 0.48 31.04
CA PRO A 241 2.06 -0.01 31.78
C PRO A 241 1.18 -0.80 30.84
N GLN A 242 1.32 -2.13 30.86
CA GLN A 242 0.30 -2.99 30.27
C GLN A 242 -0.93 -2.87 31.16
N ARG A 243 -1.99 -2.32 30.63
CA ARG A 243 -3.30 -2.43 31.28
C ARG A 243 -3.75 -3.88 31.21
N HIS A 244 -3.58 -4.58 32.32
CA HIS A 244 -4.29 -5.82 32.57
C HIS A 244 -5.70 -5.43 33.01
N HIS A 245 -6.72 -5.85 32.29
CA HIS A 245 -8.06 -5.90 32.81
C HIS A 245 -8.11 -6.96 33.91
N GLY A 246 -8.09 -6.54 35.16
CA GLY A 246 -8.10 -7.40 36.34
C GLY A 246 -6.86 -7.14 37.22
N GLY A 247 -7.03 -6.26 38.19
CA GLY A 247 -5.98 -5.73 39.05
C GLY A 247 -5.20 -6.77 39.85
N GLY A 248 -3.99 -7.05 39.38
CA GLY A 248 -2.97 -7.79 40.11
C GLY A 248 -1.58 -7.43 39.59
N PRO A 249 -0.56 -7.46 40.45
CA PRO A 249 0.79 -7.12 40.05
C PRO A 249 1.34 -8.13 39.04
N ALA A 250 2.01 -7.64 38.02
CA ALA A 250 2.49 -8.30 36.80
C ALA A 250 3.47 -9.48 37.00
N GLY A 251 3.50 -10.08 38.18
CA GLY A 251 4.45 -11.13 38.53
C GLY A 251 3.87 -12.50 38.87
N ARG A 252 2.56 -12.63 39.05
CA ARG A 252 1.97 -13.84 39.63
C ARG A 252 1.21 -14.78 38.72
N HIS A 253 0.90 -14.39 37.50
CA HIS A 253 0.20 -15.26 36.55
C HIS A 253 1.09 -15.52 35.36
N GLY A 254 1.41 -16.78 35.12
CA GLY A 254 2.25 -17.26 34.01
C GLY A 254 1.62 -17.04 32.62
N LEU A 255 1.06 -15.87 32.38
CA LEU A 255 0.53 -15.44 31.09
C LEU A 255 1.71 -15.21 30.15
N ARG A 256 1.90 -16.10 29.23
CA ARG A 256 2.80 -15.95 28.11
C ARG A 256 2.40 -14.68 27.35
N ARG A 257 3.26 -13.68 27.37
CA ARG A 257 3.10 -12.47 26.60
C ARG A 257 3.04 -12.82 25.11
N VAL A 258 1.90 -12.66 24.49
CA VAL A 258 1.78 -12.51 23.05
C VAL A 258 2.25 -11.08 22.79
N PRO A 259 3.34 -10.85 22.03
CA PRO A 259 3.66 -9.49 21.63
C PRO A 259 2.47 -8.94 20.86
N PRO A 260 2.04 -7.70 21.11
CA PRO A 260 1.00 -7.07 20.32
C PRO A 260 1.40 -7.16 18.86
N GLN A 261 0.49 -7.66 18.03
CA GLN A 261 0.71 -7.60 16.58
C GLN A 261 0.73 -6.13 16.20
N PRO A 262 1.72 -5.70 15.41
CA PRO A 262 1.75 -4.31 14.97
C PRO A 262 0.49 -4.03 14.16
N PRO A 263 -0.07 -2.83 14.31
CA PRO A 263 -1.17 -2.36 13.48
C PRO A 263 -0.86 -2.57 12.01
N GLN A 264 -1.84 -2.97 11.25
CA GLN A 264 -1.71 -3.17 9.80
C GLN A 264 -1.27 -1.88 9.09
N ASP A 265 -1.76 -0.74 9.58
CA ASP A 265 -1.42 0.59 9.08
C ASP A 265 0.07 0.91 9.19
N LEU A 266 0.78 0.23 10.08
CA LEU A 266 2.23 0.35 10.20
C LEU A 266 2.99 -0.65 9.32
N ARG A 267 2.33 -1.73 8.86
CA ARG A 267 2.89 -2.58 7.80
C ARG A 267 2.75 -1.94 6.42
N HIS A 268 1.81 -1.01 6.31
CA HIS A 268 1.59 -0.17 5.15
C HIS A 268 1.52 1.29 5.61
N PRO A 269 2.65 1.87 6.06
CA PRO A 269 2.62 3.25 6.50
C PRO A 269 2.09 4.11 5.37
N PRO A 270 1.36 5.17 5.73
CA PRO A 270 0.91 6.14 4.77
C PRO A 270 2.07 6.59 3.91
N ARG A 271 1.84 6.67 2.59
CA ARG A 271 2.91 7.03 1.65
C ARG A 271 3.82 8.12 2.21
N PRO A 272 5.09 7.91 2.17
CA PRO A 272 5.89 7.22 1.18
C PRO A 272 6.39 5.86 1.66
N ALA A 273 6.43 5.00 0.73
CA ALA A 273 6.80 3.62 0.65
C ALA A 273 8.01 3.10 1.44
N ALA A 274 8.69 3.92 2.19
CA ALA A 274 9.95 3.56 2.85
C ALA A 274 9.82 2.48 3.94
N ALA A 275 8.67 2.38 4.59
CA ALA A 275 8.48 1.44 5.69
C ALA A 275 7.89 0.07 5.29
N ARG A 276 7.67 -0.18 4.01
CA ARG A 276 6.98 -1.40 3.54
C ARG A 276 7.86 -2.63 3.42
N ALA A 277 9.15 -2.51 3.64
CA ALA A 277 10.11 -3.59 3.49
C ALA A 277 10.46 -4.31 4.78
N ALA A 278 9.56 -4.38 5.74
CA ALA A 278 9.70 -5.31 6.85
C ALA A 278 9.39 -6.72 6.35
N VAL A 279 10.39 -7.43 5.86
CA VAL A 279 10.26 -8.83 5.48
C VAL A 279 10.44 -9.67 6.73
N ARG A 280 9.34 -10.24 7.23
CA ARG A 280 9.43 -11.18 8.35
C ARG A 280 9.82 -12.56 7.86
N TRP A 281 11.02 -12.95 8.16
CA TRP A 281 11.54 -14.29 7.99
C TRP A 281 11.30 -15.09 9.26
N GLY A 282 10.13 -15.62 9.43
CA GLY A 282 9.79 -16.47 10.56
C GLY A 282 9.15 -17.76 10.07
N ALA A 283 9.95 -18.71 9.64
CA ALA A 283 9.46 -19.92 8.97
C ALA A 283 9.46 -21.16 9.83
N SER A 284 9.42 -21.12 11.13
CA SER A 284 9.74 -22.35 11.84
C SER A 284 8.60 -23.29 12.17
N ARG A 285 7.32 -22.95 11.97
CA ARG A 285 6.22 -23.83 12.37
C ARG A 285 5.11 -24.09 11.35
N PHE A 286 5.12 -23.40 10.22
CA PHE A 286 4.20 -23.68 9.11
C PHE A 286 4.73 -24.65 8.08
N TRP A 287 6.02 -24.82 8.10
CA TRP A 287 6.72 -25.65 7.15
C TRP A 287 6.65 -27.09 7.61
N PRO A 288 6.18 -28.02 6.76
CA PRO A 288 6.20 -29.42 7.13
C PRO A 288 7.63 -29.86 7.43
N PRO A 289 7.83 -30.80 8.35
CA PRO A 289 9.17 -31.29 8.71
C PRO A 289 10.01 -31.81 7.53
N SER A 290 9.31 -32.17 6.45
CA SER A 290 9.91 -32.65 5.20
C SER A 290 10.37 -31.53 4.27
N CYS A 291 10.07 -30.26 4.56
CA CYS A 291 10.49 -29.14 3.73
C CYS A 291 11.61 -28.37 4.41
N PRO A 292 12.87 -28.52 3.99
CA PRO A 292 14.03 -27.95 4.66
C PRO A 292 14.18 -26.48 4.33
N VAL A 293 13.32 -25.61 4.89
CA VAL A 293 13.53 -24.16 4.84
C VAL A 293 14.05 -23.69 6.19
N PRO A 294 15.31 -23.29 6.28
CA PRO A 294 15.86 -22.78 7.51
C PRO A 294 15.30 -21.38 7.83
N PRO A 295 15.29 -20.99 9.12
CA PRO A 295 14.99 -19.62 9.50
C PRO A 295 16.07 -18.70 8.94
N CYS A 296 15.70 -17.81 8.02
CA CYS A 296 16.60 -16.80 7.51
C CYS A 296 16.74 -15.66 8.50
N VAL A 297 17.96 -15.46 8.98
CA VAL A 297 18.39 -14.23 9.64
C VAL A 297 19.25 -13.51 8.62
N ALA A 298 18.74 -12.46 7.99
CA ALA A 298 19.56 -11.57 7.19
C ALA A 298 20.36 -10.70 8.17
N THR A 299 21.64 -11.02 8.38
CA THR A 299 22.57 -10.12 9.03
C THR A 299 23.04 -9.09 8.00
N ALA A 300 23.02 -7.81 8.37
CA ALA A 300 23.31 -6.68 7.49
C ALA A 300 24.75 -6.66 6.92
N GLU A 301 25.62 -7.59 7.33
CA GLU A 301 27.04 -7.53 7.05
C GLU A 301 27.51 -8.32 5.82
N SER A 302 26.68 -9.13 5.18
CA SER A 302 27.23 -10.16 4.29
C SER A 302 26.86 -10.15 2.82
N THR A 303 26.04 -9.24 2.30
CA THR A 303 25.75 -9.26 0.85
C THR A 303 25.58 -7.87 0.21
N PRO A 304 26.59 -7.38 -0.53
CA PRO A 304 26.51 -6.13 -1.30
C PRO A 304 25.56 -6.17 -2.49
N SER A 305 25.02 -7.35 -2.85
CA SER A 305 24.33 -7.58 -4.14
C SER A 305 22.82 -7.33 -4.16
N ALA A 306 22.18 -7.14 -3.01
CA ALA A 306 20.72 -6.93 -2.94
C ALA A 306 20.35 -5.45 -2.88
N ARG A 307 20.87 -4.63 -3.79
CA ARG A 307 20.44 -3.23 -3.92
C ARG A 307 19.27 -3.13 -4.88
N CYS A 308 18.12 -2.72 -4.38
CA CYS A 308 16.94 -2.44 -5.16
C CYS A 308 16.68 -0.93 -5.19
N GLY A 309 17.09 -0.26 -6.24
CA GLY A 309 16.91 1.18 -6.41
C GLY A 309 18.08 2.04 -5.93
N PRO A 310 17.93 3.37 -5.87
CA PRO A 310 18.99 4.27 -5.43
C PRO A 310 19.46 3.90 -4.03
N SER A 311 20.75 3.83 -3.86
CA SER A 311 21.45 3.27 -2.69
C SER A 311 21.21 4.01 -1.36
N THR A 312 20.52 5.11 -1.37
CA THR A 312 20.18 5.92 -0.19
C THR A 312 18.71 6.32 -0.22
N PRO A 313 17.92 5.96 0.81
CA PRO A 313 16.59 6.54 0.96
C PRO A 313 16.75 8.05 1.10
N THR A 314 15.96 8.80 0.34
CA THR A 314 15.94 10.25 0.45
C THR A 314 15.41 10.62 1.84
N SER A 315 16.19 11.38 2.60
CA SER A 315 15.91 11.68 4.02
C SER A 315 14.56 12.37 4.25
N TRP A 316 14.11 13.20 3.30
CA TRP A 316 12.82 13.89 3.39
C TRP A 316 11.62 12.91 3.29
N TRP A 317 11.74 11.80 2.60
CA TRP A 317 10.71 10.76 2.55
C TRP A 317 10.55 10.05 3.88
N SER A 318 11.64 9.81 4.58
CA SER A 318 11.65 9.09 5.86
C SER A 318 11.23 9.98 7.03
N SER A 319 11.24 11.31 6.87
CA SER A 319 10.75 12.25 7.90
C SER A 319 9.25 12.15 8.13
N ARG A 320 8.45 11.80 7.11
CA ARG A 320 7.00 11.63 7.24
C ARG A 320 6.62 10.47 8.17
N PRO A 321 7.05 9.21 7.92
CA PRO A 321 6.76 8.13 8.85
C PRO A 321 7.37 8.35 10.23
N TRP A 322 8.51 9.03 10.33
CA TRP A 322 9.08 9.43 11.61
C TRP A 322 8.16 10.38 12.37
N ALA A 323 7.68 11.45 11.73
CA ALA A 323 6.74 12.41 12.32
C ALA A 323 5.41 11.73 12.73
N TYR A 324 4.89 10.82 11.90
CA TYR A 324 3.69 10.04 12.18
C TYR A 324 3.86 9.18 13.44
N LEU A 325 4.95 8.41 13.53
CA LEU A 325 5.23 7.54 14.67
C LEU A 325 5.44 8.34 15.97
N LEU A 326 6.14 9.47 15.88
CA LEU A 326 6.31 10.36 17.03
C LEU A 326 4.97 10.94 17.53
N ARG A 327 4.10 11.36 16.61
CA ARG A 327 2.79 11.89 16.96
C ARG A 327 1.91 10.84 17.65
N LEU A 328 1.89 9.61 17.15
CA LEU A 328 1.11 8.52 17.73
C LEU A 328 1.65 8.08 19.10
N GLY A 329 2.96 8.07 19.25
CA GLY A 329 3.59 7.62 20.51
C GLY A 329 3.30 6.15 20.80
N ASN A 330 3.48 5.76 22.06
CA ASN A 330 3.37 4.36 22.48
C ASN A 330 1.95 3.79 22.43
N THR A 331 0.93 4.64 22.66
CA THR A 331 -0.47 4.23 22.73
C THR A 331 -1.18 4.40 21.41
N GLY A 332 -0.93 5.50 20.71
CA GLY A 332 -1.63 5.85 19.48
C GLY A 332 -1.43 4.84 18.35
N VAL A 333 -0.28 4.18 18.29
CA VAL A 333 -0.04 3.08 17.33
C VAL A 333 -1.02 1.90 17.53
N ALA A 334 -1.30 1.54 18.78
CA ALA A 334 -2.26 0.49 19.08
C ALA A 334 -3.70 0.97 18.90
N GLU A 335 -3.98 2.22 19.26
CA GLU A 335 -5.29 2.86 19.10
C GLU A 335 -5.67 2.98 17.62
N ALA A 336 -4.76 3.42 16.75
CA ALA A 336 -4.98 3.47 15.31
C ALA A 336 -5.40 2.10 14.74
N ALA A 337 -4.71 1.03 15.16
CA ALA A 337 -5.07 -0.32 14.70
C ALA A 337 -6.43 -0.79 15.22
N HIS A 338 -6.74 -0.54 16.48
CA HIS A 338 -8.01 -0.93 17.06
C HIS A 338 -9.17 -0.17 16.39
N THR A 339 -8.99 1.13 16.17
CA THR A 339 -10.00 1.98 15.53
C THR A 339 -10.21 1.57 14.07
N ALA A 340 -9.14 1.25 13.32
CA ALA A 340 -9.26 0.76 11.95
C ALA A 340 -10.10 -0.54 11.88
N VAL A 341 -9.87 -1.49 12.80
CA VAL A 341 -10.66 -2.72 12.88
C VAL A 341 -12.11 -2.43 13.29
N LEU A 342 -12.32 -1.53 14.25
CA LEU A 342 -13.65 -1.14 14.69
C LEU A 342 -14.44 -0.51 13.54
N ASN A 343 -13.86 0.48 12.84
CA ASN A 343 -14.48 1.18 11.73
C ASN A 343 -14.82 0.23 10.57
N ALA A 344 -13.95 -0.72 10.25
CA ALA A 344 -14.23 -1.71 9.22
C ALA A 344 -15.42 -2.61 9.58
N ASN A 345 -15.49 -3.09 10.82
CA ASN A 345 -16.62 -3.92 11.27
C ASN A 345 -17.91 -3.11 11.39
N TYR A 346 -17.82 -1.86 11.82
CA TYR A 346 -18.97 -0.96 11.90
C TYR A 346 -19.58 -0.72 10.53
N LEU A 347 -18.78 -0.30 9.54
CA LEU A 347 -19.26 -0.06 8.18
C LEU A 347 -19.78 -1.35 7.55
N LYS A 348 -19.07 -2.47 7.70
CA LYS A 348 -19.51 -3.77 7.23
C LYS A 348 -20.91 -4.12 7.73
N ARG A 349 -21.14 -3.97 9.04
CA ARG A 349 -22.44 -4.27 9.66
C ARG A 349 -23.55 -3.36 9.12
N LYS A 350 -23.29 -2.07 8.97
CA LYS A 350 -24.25 -1.11 8.38
C LYS A 350 -24.63 -1.49 6.94
N LEU A 351 -23.65 -1.93 6.16
CA LEU A 351 -23.90 -2.34 4.76
C LEU A 351 -24.64 -3.68 4.67
N GLU A 352 -24.35 -4.63 5.58
CA GLU A 352 -25.12 -5.87 5.70
C GLU A 352 -26.59 -5.57 6.07
N GLU A 353 -26.83 -4.64 7.00
CA GLU A 353 -28.18 -4.20 7.38
C GLU A 353 -28.92 -3.47 6.24
N ALA A 354 -28.18 -2.78 5.38
CA ALA A 354 -28.72 -2.15 4.16
C ALA A 354 -29.04 -3.15 3.03
N GLY A 355 -28.63 -4.43 3.17
CA GLY A 355 -28.92 -5.49 2.22
C GLY A 355 -27.76 -5.89 1.31
N TYR A 356 -26.54 -5.39 1.56
CA TYR A 356 -25.35 -5.88 0.89
C TYR A 356 -24.90 -7.23 1.45
N THR A 357 -24.28 -8.05 0.62
CA THR A 357 -23.76 -9.36 1.02
C THR A 357 -22.24 -9.29 1.24
N ALA A 358 -21.79 -9.57 2.46
CA ALA A 358 -20.37 -9.75 2.71
C ALA A 358 -19.88 -11.09 2.14
N ALA A 359 -18.79 -11.06 1.37
CA ALA A 359 -18.23 -12.26 0.78
C ALA A 359 -17.73 -13.29 1.84
N PHE A 360 -17.38 -12.79 3.02
CA PHE A 360 -16.91 -13.62 4.13
C PHE A 360 -17.67 -13.26 5.41
N PRO A 361 -18.31 -14.26 6.06
CA PRO A 361 -19.08 -14.02 7.28
C PRO A 361 -18.19 -13.71 8.50
N GLY A 362 -18.81 -13.18 9.56
CA GLY A 362 -18.15 -12.91 10.83
C GLY A 362 -17.39 -11.58 10.86
N LEU A 363 -16.52 -11.43 11.87
CA LEU A 363 -15.72 -10.22 12.04
C LEU A 363 -14.59 -10.16 11.03
N CYS A 364 -14.29 -8.94 10.57
CA CYS A 364 -13.14 -8.65 9.75
C CYS A 364 -12.02 -7.95 10.54
N MET A 365 -10.86 -7.82 9.95
CA MET A 365 -9.80 -6.96 10.45
C MET A 365 -10.05 -5.50 9.97
N HIS A 366 -9.09 -4.88 9.34
CA HIS A 366 -9.13 -3.47 8.91
C HIS A 366 -9.86 -3.25 7.57
N GLU A 367 -10.16 -4.32 6.83
CA GLU A 367 -10.84 -4.28 5.54
C GLU A 367 -11.83 -5.46 5.41
N PHE A 368 -12.82 -5.30 4.54
CA PHE A 368 -13.79 -6.34 4.23
C PHE A 368 -14.18 -6.29 2.75
N VAL A 369 -14.75 -7.39 2.26
CA VAL A 369 -15.17 -7.54 0.87
C VAL A 369 -16.66 -7.80 0.81
N LEU A 370 -17.35 -7.04 -0.03
CA LEU A 370 -18.73 -7.32 -0.46
C LEU A 370 -18.69 -8.04 -1.81
N THR A 371 -19.67 -8.90 -2.05
CA THR A 371 -19.96 -9.46 -3.37
C THR A 371 -21.26 -8.88 -3.89
N LEU A 372 -21.26 -8.48 -5.17
CA LEU A 372 -22.45 -8.01 -5.87
C LEU A 372 -22.91 -9.03 -6.94
N GLU A 373 -22.47 -10.28 -6.82
CA GLU A 373 -22.77 -11.33 -7.80
C GLU A 373 -24.28 -11.55 -7.96
N GLU A 374 -25.02 -11.62 -6.86
CA GLU A 374 -26.47 -11.79 -6.90
C GLU A 374 -27.17 -10.54 -7.42
N LEU A 375 -26.76 -9.34 -7.00
CA LEU A 375 -27.28 -8.09 -7.53
C LEU A 375 -27.12 -8.03 -9.06
N LYS A 376 -25.97 -8.42 -9.57
CA LYS A 376 -25.71 -8.44 -11.01
C LYS A 376 -26.59 -9.46 -11.74
N LYS A 377 -26.84 -10.63 -11.16
CA LYS A 377 -27.75 -11.63 -11.73
C LYS A 377 -29.18 -11.13 -11.80
N GLU A 378 -29.64 -10.42 -10.76
CA GLU A 378 -30.99 -9.91 -10.64
C GLU A 378 -31.27 -8.69 -11.52
N THR A 379 -30.30 -7.76 -11.59
CA THR A 379 -30.53 -6.42 -12.16
C THR A 379 -29.62 -6.09 -13.35
N GLY A 380 -28.59 -6.86 -13.60
CA GLY A 380 -27.53 -6.53 -14.56
C GLY A 380 -26.47 -5.55 -14.04
N VAL A 381 -26.70 -4.90 -12.88
CA VAL A 381 -25.83 -3.87 -12.30
C VAL A 381 -24.55 -4.53 -11.74
N SER A 382 -23.40 -4.16 -12.28
CA SER A 382 -22.09 -4.68 -11.89
C SER A 382 -21.46 -3.87 -10.76
N ALA A 383 -20.37 -4.42 -10.18
CA ALA A 383 -19.53 -3.71 -9.22
C ALA A 383 -18.97 -2.39 -9.80
N LEU A 384 -18.67 -2.36 -11.11
CA LEU A 384 -18.24 -1.15 -11.80
C LEU A 384 -19.34 -0.09 -11.83
N ASP A 385 -20.60 -0.47 -12.05
CA ASP A 385 -21.72 0.46 -12.10
C ASP A 385 -21.96 1.09 -10.72
N VAL A 386 -21.94 0.28 -9.67
CA VAL A 386 -22.00 0.77 -8.29
C VAL A 386 -20.85 1.73 -7.98
N ALA A 387 -19.62 1.38 -8.35
CA ALA A 387 -18.45 2.22 -8.16
C ALA A 387 -18.57 3.56 -8.91
N LYS A 388 -19.13 3.56 -10.11
CA LYS A 388 -19.40 4.79 -10.88
C LYS A 388 -20.49 5.66 -10.25
N ALA A 389 -21.54 5.04 -9.69
CA ALA A 389 -22.57 5.75 -8.95
C ALA A 389 -22.05 6.38 -7.65
N MET A 390 -21.06 5.75 -6.99
CA MET A 390 -20.38 6.33 -5.82
C MET A 390 -19.66 7.64 -6.18
N LEU A 391 -19.06 7.74 -7.37
CA LEU A 391 -18.44 8.99 -7.84
C LEU A 391 -19.45 10.13 -7.95
N ASP A 392 -20.65 9.85 -8.43
CA ASP A 392 -21.74 10.85 -8.51
C ASP A 392 -22.19 11.31 -7.11
N ALA A 393 -22.06 10.47 -6.12
CA ALA A 393 -22.36 10.78 -4.73
C ALA A 393 -21.19 11.41 -3.96
N GLY A 394 -20.06 11.73 -4.62
CA GLY A 394 -18.90 12.36 -3.99
C GLY A 394 -18.08 11.41 -3.10
N ILE A 395 -18.17 10.11 -3.33
CA ILE A 395 -17.40 9.09 -2.61
C ILE A 395 -16.42 8.43 -3.57
N HIS A 396 -15.15 8.29 -3.13
CA HIS A 396 -14.19 7.51 -3.91
C HIS A 396 -14.57 6.03 -3.91
N PRO A 397 -14.58 5.34 -5.06
CA PRO A 397 -14.87 3.92 -5.09
C PRO A 397 -13.88 3.08 -4.29
N PRO A 398 -14.34 1.95 -3.71
CA PRO A 398 -13.47 0.96 -3.11
C PRO A 398 -12.67 0.21 -4.20
N THR A 399 -11.79 -0.71 -3.79
CA THR A 399 -11.10 -1.58 -4.74
C THR A 399 -12.08 -2.57 -5.34
N MET A 400 -12.17 -2.59 -6.67
CA MET A 400 -13.08 -3.44 -7.43
C MET A 400 -12.39 -4.73 -7.90
N TYR A 401 -13.19 -5.79 -8.10
CA TYR A 401 -12.76 -7.06 -8.69
C TYR A 401 -11.56 -7.70 -7.99
N PHE A 402 -11.41 -7.44 -6.71
CA PHE A 402 -10.35 -7.98 -5.88
C PHE A 402 -10.88 -8.33 -4.45
N PRO A 403 -10.50 -9.49 -3.87
CA PRO A 403 -9.63 -10.55 -4.42
C PRO A 403 -10.29 -11.32 -5.59
N LEU A 404 -9.49 -11.85 -6.50
CA LEU A 404 -9.97 -12.51 -7.74
C LEU A 404 -10.87 -13.73 -7.50
N ILE A 405 -10.84 -14.30 -6.31
CA ILE A 405 -11.70 -15.43 -5.89
C ILE A 405 -13.14 -15.00 -5.53
N VAL A 406 -13.45 -13.71 -5.54
CA VAL A 406 -14.78 -13.16 -5.27
C VAL A 406 -15.30 -12.47 -6.51
N HIS A 407 -16.45 -12.95 -7.02
CA HIS A 407 -17.10 -12.34 -8.16
C HIS A 407 -17.76 -11.01 -7.78
N GLU A 408 -17.67 -10.02 -8.68
CA GLU A 408 -18.22 -8.67 -8.48
C GLU A 408 -17.83 -8.07 -7.12
N ALA A 409 -16.56 -8.19 -6.78
CA ALA A 409 -16.03 -7.79 -5.49
C ALA A 409 -15.90 -6.27 -5.35
N LEU A 410 -16.29 -5.75 -4.19
CA LEU A 410 -15.96 -4.41 -3.70
C LEU A 410 -15.25 -4.55 -2.34
N MET A 411 -14.00 -4.10 -2.26
CA MET A 411 -13.19 -4.18 -1.04
C MET A 411 -13.05 -2.82 -0.39
N PHE A 412 -13.54 -2.71 0.84
CA PHE A 412 -13.56 -1.49 1.65
C PHE A 412 -12.53 -1.52 2.76
N GLU A 413 -11.79 -0.43 2.93
CA GLU A 413 -10.89 -0.18 4.05
C GLU A 413 -11.11 1.26 4.55
N PRO A 414 -11.96 1.49 5.58
CA PRO A 414 -12.24 2.83 6.10
C PRO A 414 -11.05 3.51 6.77
N THR A 415 -10.22 2.73 7.47
CA THR A 415 -9.13 3.15 8.36
C THR A 415 -9.59 3.82 9.67
N GLU A 416 -8.62 4.20 10.50
CA GLU A 416 -8.84 4.88 11.78
C GLU A 416 -9.20 6.35 11.63
N THR A 417 -9.01 6.92 10.43
CA THR A 417 -9.16 8.35 10.21
C THR A 417 -10.60 8.80 10.03
N GLU A 418 -11.49 7.85 9.76
CA GLU A 418 -12.90 8.15 9.51
C GLU A 418 -13.71 8.22 10.81
N SER A 419 -14.58 9.24 10.89
CA SER A 419 -15.52 9.39 12.00
C SER A 419 -16.75 8.47 11.84
N PRO A 420 -17.48 8.16 12.92
CA PRO A 420 -18.74 7.44 12.81
C PRO A 420 -19.74 8.11 11.87
N GLU A 421 -19.79 9.44 11.87
CA GLU A 421 -20.70 10.24 11.03
C GLU A 421 -20.35 10.04 9.55
N THR A 422 -19.06 10.09 9.17
CA THR A 422 -18.62 9.82 7.81
C THR A 422 -18.99 8.40 7.37
N LEU A 423 -18.86 7.41 8.26
CA LEU A 423 -19.22 6.03 7.97
C LEU A 423 -20.72 5.84 7.82
N ASP A 424 -21.53 6.54 8.62
CA ASP A 424 -23.00 6.53 8.53
C ASP A 424 -23.47 7.18 7.22
N GLU A 425 -22.89 8.31 6.84
CA GLU A 425 -23.16 8.98 5.55
C GLU A 425 -22.81 8.05 4.37
N ALA A 426 -21.64 7.43 4.41
CA ALA A 426 -21.21 6.47 3.39
C ALA A 426 -22.15 5.26 3.29
N ALA A 427 -22.60 4.73 4.43
CA ALA A 427 -23.55 3.63 4.46
C ALA A 427 -24.92 4.03 3.90
N ALA A 428 -25.40 5.23 4.19
CA ALA A 428 -26.65 5.76 3.63
C ALA A 428 -26.58 5.95 2.11
N VAL A 429 -25.48 6.49 1.60
CA VAL A 429 -25.24 6.62 0.15
C VAL A 429 -25.25 5.25 -0.52
N LEU A 430 -24.55 4.27 0.05
CA LEU A 430 -24.50 2.91 -0.51
C LEU A 430 -25.86 2.22 -0.44
N ALA A 431 -26.64 2.41 0.62
CA ALA A 431 -28.02 1.91 0.72
C ALA A 431 -28.89 2.48 -0.39
N GLU A 432 -28.80 3.78 -0.69
CA GLU A 432 -29.52 4.43 -1.77
C GLU A 432 -29.07 3.91 -3.16
N ILE A 433 -27.76 3.71 -3.37
CA ILE A 433 -27.23 3.11 -4.60
C ILE A 433 -27.80 1.70 -4.80
N LEU A 434 -27.88 0.89 -3.74
CA LEU A 434 -28.46 -0.45 -3.81
C LEU A 434 -29.95 -0.43 -4.14
N ARG A 435 -30.71 0.48 -3.54
CA ARG A 435 -32.13 0.70 -3.88
C ARG A 435 -32.30 1.03 -5.35
N ARG A 436 -31.54 2.02 -5.84
CA ARG A 436 -31.58 2.44 -7.24
C ARG A 436 -31.12 1.32 -8.19
N ALA A 437 -30.16 0.49 -7.80
CA ALA A 437 -29.73 -0.65 -8.60
C ALA A 437 -30.88 -1.65 -8.85
N LYS A 438 -31.81 -1.79 -7.91
CA LYS A 438 -32.99 -2.66 -8.03
C LYS A 438 -34.15 -1.99 -8.73
N GLU A 439 -34.39 -0.69 -8.54
CA GLU A 439 -35.54 0.04 -9.07
C GLU A 439 -35.24 0.73 -10.40
N GLU A 440 -34.02 1.20 -10.61
CA GLU A 440 -33.63 2.04 -11.76
C GLU A 440 -32.23 1.60 -12.32
N PRO A 441 -32.05 0.35 -12.74
CA PRO A 441 -30.74 -0.17 -13.16
C PRO A 441 -30.09 0.64 -14.29
N GLU A 442 -30.88 1.15 -15.24
CA GLU A 442 -30.40 1.97 -16.35
C GLU A 442 -29.72 3.27 -15.89
N ALA A 443 -30.17 3.86 -14.77
CA ALA A 443 -29.55 5.05 -14.21
C ALA A 443 -28.12 4.74 -13.69
N LEU A 444 -27.88 3.53 -13.17
CA LEU A 444 -26.57 3.11 -12.74
C LEU A 444 -25.66 2.74 -13.91
N HIS A 445 -26.21 2.16 -14.98
CA HIS A 445 -25.45 1.92 -16.21
C HIS A 445 -24.99 3.23 -16.87
N ALA A 446 -25.74 4.32 -16.71
CA ALA A 446 -25.39 5.64 -17.22
C ALA A 446 -24.38 6.40 -16.31
N ALA A 447 -24.18 5.97 -15.04
CA ALA A 447 -23.27 6.63 -14.12
C ALA A 447 -21.79 6.50 -14.59
N PRO A 448 -20.89 7.48 -14.30
CA PRO A 448 -21.15 8.72 -13.57
C PRO A 448 -21.75 9.80 -14.49
N ALA A 449 -22.73 10.55 -13.99
CA ALA A 449 -23.40 11.63 -14.70
C ALA A 449 -22.95 13.03 -14.26
N SER A 450 -22.54 13.19 -12.99
CA SER A 450 -22.17 14.48 -12.40
C SER A 450 -20.68 14.81 -12.52
N THR A 451 -19.83 13.83 -12.85
CA THR A 451 -18.39 14.03 -12.94
C THR A 451 -17.96 14.70 -14.24
N PRO A 452 -16.82 15.42 -14.27
CA PRO A 452 -16.32 16.09 -15.48
C PRO A 452 -15.98 15.14 -16.65
N VAL A 453 -15.80 13.86 -16.37
CA VAL A 453 -15.49 12.79 -17.34
C VAL A 453 -16.41 11.62 -17.04
N GLY A 454 -17.18 11.18 -18.03
CA GLY A 454 -18.00 9.98 -17.94
C GLY A 454 -17.19 8.69 -18.05
N ARG A 455 -17.77 7.63 -18.60
CA ARG A 455 -17.09 6.36 -18.86
C ARG A 455 -16.12 6.51 -20.03
N PRO A 456 -14.80 6.36 -19.82
CA PRO A 456 -13.84 6.33 -20.93
C PRO A 456 -13.94 5.01 -21.70
N ASP A 457 -13.57 5.05 -22.99
CA ASP A 457 -13.29 3.82 -23.75
C ASP A 457 -11.92 3.25 -23.29
N GLU A 458 -11.96 2.39 -22.28
CA GLU A 458 -10.78 1.78 -21.67
C GLU A 458 -9.99 0.92 -22.68
N THR A 459 -10.69 0.27 -23.62
CA THR A 459 -10.07 -0.55 -24.65
C THR A 459 -9.30 0.30 -25.65
N ALA A 460 -9.88 1.41 -26.13
CA ALA A 460 -9.19 2.34 -27.01
C ALA A 460 -8.02 3.02 -26.28
N ALA A 461 -8.21 3.43 -25.01
CA ALA A 461 -7.15 4.02 -24.20
C ALA A 461 -5.96 3.09 -23.98
N ALA A 462 -6.19 1.80 -23.77
CA ALA A 462 -5.12 0.80 -23.61
C ALA A 462 -4.44 0.42 -24.92
N ARG A 463 -5.20 0.24 -26.01
CA ARG A 463 -4.66 -0.28 -27.28
C ARG A 463 -4.14 0.81 -28.22
N ARG A 464 -4.70 2.01 -28.15
CA ARG A 464 -4.38 3.14 -29.04
C ARG A 464 -4.30 4.45 -28.27
N PRO A 465 -3.37 4.56 -27.30
CA PRO A 465 -3.27 5.76 -26.46
C PRO A 465 -2.84 6.97 -27.28
N VAL A 466 -3.57 8.07 -27.17
CA VAL A 466 -3.17 9.37 -27.74
C VAL A 466 -2.33 10.11 -26.70
N VAL A 467 -1.00 10.01 -26.81
CA VAL A 467 -0.04 10.54 -25.82
C VAL A 467 0.61 11.85 -26.23
N ARG A 468 0.25 12.41 -27.39
CA ARG A 468 0.80 13.67 -27.92
C ARG A 468 -0.33 14.62 -28.27
N TYR A 469 -0.09 15.89 -28.06
CA TYR A 469 -0.92 16.95 -28.62
C TYR A 469 -0.68 17.03 -30.14
N ALA A 470 -1.76 16.93 -30.92
CA ALA A 470 -1.71 17.19 -32.37
C ALA A 470 -1.95 18.68 -32.61
N PHE A 471 -1.01 19.37 -33.21
CA PHE A 471 -1.20 20.75 -33.60
C PHE A 471 -2.10 20.81 -34.84
N PRO A 472 -3.02 21.80 -34.94
CA PRO A 472 -3.95 21.90 -36.08
C PRO A 472 -3.33 21.97 -37.46
N GLU A 473 -2.04 22.27 -37.53
CA GLU A 473 -1.26 22.44 -38.78
C GLU A 473 -0.45 21.17 -39.14
N ASP A 474 -0.51 20.14 -38.35
CA ASP A 474 0.07 18.84 -38.61
C ASP A 474 -1.01 17.91 -39.18
#